data_7cdf2b1af9de0e755fb26f8b58509672
#
_entry.id   7cdf2b1af9de0e755fb26f8b58509672
#
_cell.length_a   1.000
_cell.length_b   1.000
_cell.length_c   1.000
_cell.angle_alpha   90.00
_cell.angle_beta   90.00
_cell.angle_gamma   90.00
#
_symmetry.space_group_name_H-M   'P 1'
#
loop_
_entity.id
_entity.type
_entity.pdbx_description
1 polymer ?
#
loop_
_entity_poly.entity_id
_entity_poly.type
_entity_poly.pdbx_seq_one_letter_code
_entity_poly.pdbx_strand_id
1 'polypeptide(L)'
;MFVRAIQGNYNLKEELARLRSMPRVRKGSLIKFTDGPQTFSRHYVEPKDGITQMFHLHMEEWAPGAKSQKHGHVNEASFYILDGEGYEIHDGVRYDWKAGDVAIVHNNCVHQHFNASATKPARAFVMKTKPMFLFMNMLFQKTVEPRPTEPAPGAEGFEAREEQHFNYDE
;
A
#
# COMPACT_ATOMS: atom_id res chain seq x y z
N MET A 1 -3.46 1.63 15.77
CA MET A 1 -2.74 2.00 17.01
C MET A 1 -2.38 0.71 17.73
N PHE A 2 -1.12 0.45 17.95
CA PHE A 2 -0.74 -0.64 18.84
C PHE A 2 -1.08 -0.22 20.26
N VAL A 3 -2.20 -0.66 20.76
CA VAL A 3 -2.47 -0.56 22.19
C VAL A 3 -1.72 -1.73 22.83
N ARG A 4 -0.51 -1.49 23.26
CA ARG A 4 0.06 -2.30 24.31
C ARG A 4 -0.45 -1.74 25.63
N ALA A 5 -1.50 -2.30 26.10
CA ALA A 5 -1.78 -2.21 27.51
C ALA A 5 -0.68 -3.01 28.22
N ILE A 6 0.37 -2.35 28.64
CA ILE A 6 1.26 -2.88 29.67
C ILE A 6 0.47 -2.72 30.96
N GLN A 7 -0.46 -3.61 31.18
CA GLN A 7 -1.17 -3.70 32.46
C GLN A 7 -0.61 -4.90 33.23
N GLY A 8 0.06 -4.60 34.31
CA GLY A 8 0.41 -5.57 35.34
C GLY A 8 1.56 -6.50 34.98
N ASN A 9 1.29 -7.74 34.74
CA ASN A 9 2.30 -8.76 34.50
C ASN A 9 2.76 -8.73 33.04
N TYR A 10 4.06 -8.71 32.81
CA TYR A 10 4.69 -8.87 31.48
C TYR A 10 4.45 -10.25 30.86
N ASN A 11 3.29 -10.85 31.14
CA ASN A 11 2.91 -12.15 30.65
C ASN A 11 2.35 -12.03 29.23
N LEU A 12 3.17 -12.35 28.24
CA LEU A 12 2.76 -12.39 26.83
C LEU A 12 1.77 -13.51 26.50
N LYS A 13 1.37 -14.33 27.48
CA LYS A 13 0.54 -15.51 27.24
C LYS A 13 -0.85 -15.16 26.69
N GLU A 14 -1.45 -14.10 27.24
CA GLU A 14 -2.75 -13.61 26.76
C GLU A 14 -2.65 -13.00 25.36
N GLU A 15 -1.60 -12.22 25.11
CA GLU A 15 -1.36 -11.65 23.79
C GLU A 15 -1.07 -12.71 22.74
N LEU A 16 -0.31 -13.76 23.09
CA LEU A 16 -0.11 -14.92 22.21
C LEU A 16 -1.42 -15.66 21.93
N ALA A 17 -2.28 -15.81 22.93
CA ALA A 17 -3.60 -16.44 22.75
C ALA A 17 -4.46 -15.59 21.82
N ARG A 18 -4.48 -14.27 22.01
CA ARG A 18 -5.17 -13.32 21.14
C ARG A 18 -4.67 -13.42 19.70
N LEU A 19 -3.36 -13.35 19.47
CA LEU A 19 -2.77 -13.46 18.12
C LEU A 19 -3.10 -14.80 17.45
N ARG A 20 -3.13 -15.89 18.22
CA ARG A 20 -3.50 -17.22 17.70
C ARG A 20 -4.97 -17.34 17.33
N SER A 21 -5.84 -16.55 17.96
CA SER A 21 -7.27 -16.51 17.63
C SER A 21 -7.59 -15.62 16.41
N MET A 22 -6.64 -14.79 15.97
CA MET A 22 -6.85 -13.91 14.83
C MET A 22 -6.95 -14.68 13.50
N PRO A 23 -7.67 -14.15 12.50
CA PRO A 23 -7.82 -14.79 11.21
C PRO A 23 -6.48 -15.10 10.56
N ARG A 24 -6.32 -16.33 10.04
CA ARG A 24 -5.16 -16.72 9.21
C ARG A 24 -5.34 -16.42 7.74
N VAL A 25 -6.58 -16.22 7.33
CA VAL A 25 -6.96 -15.87 5.95
C VAL A 25 -7.92 -14.69 6.01
N ARG A 26 -7.62 -13.65 5.26
CA ARG A 26 -8.55 -12.54 5.00
C ARG A 26 -8.99 -12.62 3.54
N LYS A 27 -10.30 -12.74 3.34
CA LYS A 27 -10.88 -12.83 1.99
C LYS A 27 -10.85 -11.45 1.33
N GLY A 28 -10.11 -11.32 0.23
CA GLY A 28 -9.99 -10.07 -0.51
C GLY A 28 -11.35 -9.54 -1.02
N SER A 29 -12.26 -10.44 -1.41
CA SER A 29 -13.62 -10.10 -1.84
C SER A 29 -14.48 -9.37 -0.79
N LEU A 30 -14.10 -9.46 0.48
CA LEU A 30 -14.79 -8.75 1.57
C LEU A 30 -14.18 -7.39 1.90
N ILE A 31 -13.09 -7.03 1.23
CA ILE A 31 -12.37 -5.77 1.47
C ILE A 31 -12.50 -4.91 0.23
N LYS A 32 -13.14 -3.76 0.37
CA LYS A 32 -13.36 -2.83 -0.74
C LYS A 32 -12.16 -1.94 -1.00
N PHE A 33 -12.04 -1.48 -2.23
CA PHE A 33 -11.17 -0.35 -2.52
C PHE A 33 -11.70 0.92 -1.86
N THR A 34 -10.81 1.76 -1.45
CA THR A 34 -11.05 3.09 -0.90
C THR A 34 -10.18 4.10 -1.62
N ASP A 35 -10.33 5.38 -1.26
CA ASP A 35 -9.61 6.48 -1.87
C ASP A 35 -10.09 6.82 -3.30
N GLY A 36 -9.22 7.23 -4.20
CA GLY A 36 -9.52 7.74 -5.54
C GLY A 36 -9.33 9.27 -5.59
N PRO A 37 -9.61 9.92 -6.72
CA PRO A 37 -10.03 9.32 -8.01
C PRO A 37 -8.86 8.81 -8.87
N GLN A 38 -7.61 9.10 -8.52
CA GLN A 38 -6.45 8.66 -9.31
C GLN A 38 -5.79 7.40 -8.74
N THR A 39 -5.77 7.26 -7.41
CA THR A 39 -5.13 6.14 -6.71
C THR A 39 -6.12 5.52 -5.75
N PHE A 40 -6.31 4.22 -5.84
CA PHE A 40 -7.23 3.45 -5.02
C PHE A 40 -6.45 2.43 -4.21
N SER A 41 -6.87 2.19 -2.96
CA SER A 41 -6.17 1.26 -2.06
C SER A 41 -7.15 0.25 -1.47
N ARG A 42 -6.74 -1.03 -1.44
CA ARG A 42 -7.44 -2.12 -0.75
C ARG A 42 -6.54 -2.67 0.34
N HIS A 43 -6.85 -2.35 1.59
CA HIS A 43 -5.99 -2.67 2.73
C HIS A 43 -6.30 -4.06 3.29
N TYR A 44 -5.44 -5.04 3.00
CA TYR A 44 -5.60 -6.41 3.49
C TYR A 44 -5.20 -6.56 4.95
N VAL A 45 -4.11 -5.93 5.36
CA VAL A 45 -3.61 -5.94 6.74
C VAL A 45 -3.07 -4.56 7.08
N GLU A 46 -3.65 -3.95 8.09
CA GLU A 46 -3.24 -2.63 8.59
C GLU A 46 -2.79 -2.72 10.05
N PRO A 47 -1.96 -1.77 10.51
CA PRO A 47 -1.55 -1.70 11.92
C PRO A 47 -2.71 -1.72 12.91
N LYS A 48 -3.84 -1.09 12.56
CA LYS A 48 -5.03 -1.03 13.42
C LYS A 48 -5.73 -2.39 13.61
N ASP A 49 -5.54 -3.32 12.68
CA ASP A 49 -6.16 -4.65 12.75
C ASP A 49 -5.52 -5.53 13.84
N GLY A 50 -4.27 -5.25 14.22
CA GLY A 50 -3.56 -6.00 15.24
C GLY A 50 -3.27 -7.46 14.89
N ILE A 51 -3.36 -7.84 13.60
CA ILE A 51 -3.14 -9.22 13.12
C ILE A 51 -1.65 -9.53 13.01
N THR A 52 -0.87 -8.55 12.59
CA THR A 52 0.59 -8.63 12.47
C THR A 52 1.26 -7.38 13.02
N GLN A 53 2.48 -7.54 13.48
CA GLN A 53 3.31 -6.45 14.00
C GLN A 53 4.37 -5.99 13.01
N MET A 54 4.54 -6.71 11.89
CA MET A 54 5.65 -6.50 10.95
C MET A 54 5.22 -5.86 9.64
N PHE A 55 4.01 -6.19 9.16
CA PHE A 55 3.60 -5.84 7.80
C PHE A 55 2.35 -4.96 7.79
N HIS A 56 2.33 -4.05 6.85
CA HIS A 56 1.13 -3.45 6.30
C HIS A 56 1.04 -3.93 4.85
N LEU A 57 -0.05 -4.58 4.49
CA LEU A 57 -0.27 -5.15 3.16
C LEU A 57 -1.50 -4.52 2.53
N HIS A 58 -1.35 -4.01 1.32
CA HIS A 58 -2.47 -3.49 0.54
C HIS A 58 -2.22 -3.66 -0.95
N MET A 59 -3.29 -3.62 -1.70
CA MET A 59 -3.25 -3.45 -3.13
C MET A 59 -3.41 -1.98 -3.44
N GLU A 60 -2.68 -1.50 -4.42
CA GLU A 60 -2.82 -0.16 -4.97
C GLU A 60 -3.15 -0.26 -6.45
N GLU A 61 -4.11 0.51 -6.91
CA GLU A 61 -4.48 0.63 -8.30
C GLU A 61 -4.47 2.08 -8.72
N TRP A 62 -3.78 2.35 -9.83
CA TRP A 62 -3.68 3.67 -10.45
C TRP A 62 -4.55 3.72 -11.69
N ALA A 63 -5.44 4.72 -11.77
CA ALA A 63 -6.18 5.04 -12.98
C ALA A 63 -5.23 5.33 -14.16
N PRO A 64 -5.68 5.26 -15.42
CA PRO A 64 -4.88 5.70 -16.56
C PRO A 64 -4.35 7.14 -16.36
N GLY A 65 -3.06 7.37 -16.62
CA GLY A 65 -2.41 8.67 -16.46
C GLY A 65 -2.31 9.20 -15.03
N ALA A 66 -2.64 8.39 -14.05
CA ALA A 66 -2.70 8.80 -12.65
C ALA A 66 -1.34 9.04 -12.02
N LYS A 67 -1.35 9.87 -10.97
CA LYS A 67 -0.24 10.02 -10.03
C LYS A 67 -0.71 9.89 -8.60
N SER A 68 0.18 9.44 -7.73
CA SER A 68 -0.04 9.42 -6.29
C SER A 68 0.23 10.78 -5.64
N GLN A 69 0.00 10.88 -4.35
CA GLN A 69 0.59 11.94 -3.53
C GLN A 69 2.13 11.84 -3.56
N LYS A 70 2.81 12.97 -3.42
CA LYS A 70 4.26 13.00 -3.18
C LYS A 70 4.52 13.07 -1.70
N HIS A 71 5.26 12.12 -1.16
CA HIS A 71 5.51 12.03 0.27
C HIS A 71 6.83 11.32 0.56
N GLY A 72 7.27 11.43 1.80
CA GLY A 72 8.39 10.67 2.33
C GLY A 72 8.06 10.05 3.66
N HIS A 73 8.67 8.92 3.96
CA HIS A 73 8.55 8.21 5.23
C HIS A 73 9.80 7.41 5.56
N VAL A 74 9.98 7.14 6.86
CA VAL A 74 11.16 6.40 7.35
C VAL A 74 11.09 4.90 7.08
N ASN A 75 9.91 4.34 6.96
CA ASN A 75 9.77 2.91 6.66
C ASN A 75 10.01 2.61 5.18
N GLU A 76 10.50 1.43 4.90
CA GLU A 76 10.59 0.93 3.54
C GLU A 76 9.24 0.41 3.03
N ALA A 77 9.11 0.38 1.70
CA ALA A 77 8.01 -0.25 0.99
C ALA A 77 8.54 -0.99 -0.24
N SER A 78 7.86 -2.07 -0.60
CA SER A 78 8.05 -2.75 -1.88
C SER A 78 6.73 -2.87 -2.61
N PHE A 79 6.78 -2.71 -3.93
CA PHE A 79 5.64 -2.78 -4.84
C PHE A 79 5.91 -3.89 -5.85
N TYR A 80 5.22 -5.00 -5.74
CA TYR A 80 5.21 -6.00 -6.80
C TYR A 80 4.14 -5.62 -7.83
N ILE A 81 4.57 -5.29 -9.04
CA ILE A 81 3.70 -4.82 -10.11
C ILE A 81 2.96 -6.03 -10.70
N LEU A 82 1.64 -6.04 -10.51
CA LEU A 82 0.75 -7.11 -10.99
C LEU A 82 0.28 -6.86 -12.41
N ASP A 83 0.11 -5.60 -12.78
CA ASP A 83 -0.47 -5.21 -14.06
C ASP A 83 -0.06 -3.78 -14.44
N GLY A 84 0.09 -3.53 -15.74
CA GLY A 84 0.40 -2.21 -16.28
C GLY A 84 1.87 -1.83 -16.26
N GLU A 85 2.12 -0.56 -16.50
CA GLU A 85 3.44 0.05 -16.56
C GLU A 85 3.42 1.47 -15.98
N GLY A 86 4.55 1.92 -15.45
CA GLY A 86 4.64 3.23 -14.86
C GLY A 86 6.06 3.57 -14.46
N TYR A 87 6.15 4.54 -13.58
CA TYR A 87 7.43 4.95 -13.02
C TYR A 87 7.26 5.58 -11.65
N GLU A 88 8.34 5.62 -10.94
CA GLU A 88 8.47 6.35 -9.67
C GLU A 88 9.52 7.43 -9.79
N ILE A 89 9.33 8.51 -9.04
CA ILE A 89 10.37 9.51 -8.85
C ILE A 89 10.79 9.45 -7.38
N HIS A 90 12.05 9.10 -7.14
CA HIS A 90 12.65 9.03 -5.82
C HIS A 90 13.74 10.10 -5.70
N ASP A 91 13.57 11.06 -4.81
CA ASP A 91 14.51 12.18 -4.60
C ASP A 91 14.91 12.89 -5.90
N GLY A 92 13.96 12.98 -6.85
CA GLY A 92 14.16 13.62 -8.15
C GLY A 92 14.67 12.69 -9.26
N VAL A 93 14.98 11.43 -8.98
CA VAL A 93 15.42 10.45 -9.98
C VAL A 93 14.26 9.55 -10.38
N ARG A 94 14.08 9.33 -11.67
CA ARG A 94 13.03 8.48 -12.24
C ARG A 94 13.50 7.03 -12.35
N TYR A 95 12.59 6.10 -12.01
CA TYR A 95 12.74 4.65 -12.12
C TYR A 95 11.48 4.09 -12.78
N ASP A 96 11.64 3.52 -13.97
CA ASP A 96 10.54 2.90 -14.73
C ASP A 96 10.31 1.46 -14.26
N TRP A 97 9.05 1.03 -14.29
CA TRP A 97 8.64 -0.33 -13.94
C TRP A 97 7.47 -0.81 -14.82
N LYS A 98 7.29 -2.11 -14.92
CA LYS A 98 6.18 -2.80 -15.61
C LYS A 98 5.76 -4.04 -14.85
N ALA A 99 4.67 -4.67 -15.27
CA ALA A 99 4.18 -5.93 -14.71
C ALA A 99 5.30 -6.98 -14.60
N GLY A 100 5.40 -7.62 -13.43
CA GLY A 100 6.43 -8.57 -13.05
C GLY A 100 7.64 -7.96 -12.33
N ASP A 101 7.81 -6.64 -12.35
CA ASP A 101 8.90 -5.96 -11.65
C ASP A 101 8.59 -5.77 -10.16
N VAL A 102 9.65 -5.53 -9.38
CA VAL A 102 9.57 -5.05 -7.99
C VAL A 102 10.18 -3.67 -7.89
N ALA A 103 9.37 -2.68 -7.53
CA ALA A 103 9.86 -1.36 -7.18
C ALA A 103 10.09 -1.27 -5.66
N ILE A 104 11.17 -0.62 -5.23
CA ILE A 104 11.56 -0.50 -3.82
C ILE A 104 11.66 0.96 -3.45
N VAL A 105 10.88 1.37 -2.47
CA VAL A 105 10.99 2.66 -1.82
C VAL A 105 11.85 2.52 -0.57
N HIS A 106 13.06 3.06 -0.64
CA HIS A 106 13.97 3.07 0.50
C HIS A 106 13.50 4.00 1.62
N ASN A 107 14.00 3.76 2.81
CA ASN A 107 13.73 4.60 3.96
C ASN A 107 14.20 6.05 3.73
N ASN A 108 13.44 7.02 4.25
CA ASN A 108 13.65 8.46 4.12
C ASN A 108 13.63 9.03 2.69
N CYS A 109 13.18 8.26 1.71
CA CYS A 109 13.05 8.70 0.33
C CYS A 109 11.77 9.53 0.15
N VAL A 110 11.86 10.69 -0.49
CA VAL A 110 10.70 11.43 -0.99
C VAL A 110 10.34 10.89 -2.37
N HIS A 111 9.14 10.33 -2.49
CA HIS A 111 8.74 9.61 -3.70
C HIS A 111 7.32 9.94 -4.16
N GLN A 112 7.06 9.62 -5.41
CA GLN A 112 5.76 9.71 -6.05
C GLN A 112 5.65 8.65 -7.15
N HIS A 113 4.47 8.01 -7.27
CA HIS A 113 4.18 6.96 -8.24
C HIS A 113 3.36 7.51 -9.39
N PHE A 114 3.59 6.99 -10.60
CA PHE A 114 2.91 7.42 -11.83
C PHE A 114 2.54 6.20 -12.69
N ASN A 115 1.30 6.16 -13.16
CA ASN A 115 0.92 5.28 -14.25
C ASN A 115 1.32 5.93 -15.58
N ALA A 116 2.17 5.27 -16.36
CA ALA A 116 2.67 5.80 -17.63
C ALA A 116 1.66 5.66 -18.78
N SER A 117 0.69 4.75 -18.65
CA SER A 117 -0.33 4.53 -19.67
C SER A 117 -1.48 5.54 -19.53
N ALA A 118 -1.79 6.22 -20.61
CA ALA A 118 -2.96 7.12 -20.68
C ALA A 118 -4.31 6.36 -20.83
N THR A 119 -4.29 5.05 -21.08
CA THR A 119 -5.49 4.27 -21.42
C THR A 119 -5.70 3.02 -20.58
N LYS A 120 -4.67 2.53 -19.90
CA LYS A 120 -4.72 1.32 -19.10
C LYS A 120 -4.40 1.63 -17.63
N PRO A 121 -5.12 1.03 -16.68
CA PRO A 121 -4.76 1.12 -15.27
C PRO A 121 -3.48 0.33 -14.99
N ALA A 122 -2.85 0.62 -13.86
CA ALA A 122 -1.76 -0.18 -13.32
C ALA A 122 -2.11 -0.65 -11.90
N ARG A 123 -1.57 -1.80 -11.49
CA ARG A 123 -1.87 -2.40 -10.19
C ARG A 123 -0.63 -2.99 -9.55
N ALA A 124 -0.47 -2.79 -8.27
CA ALA A 124 0.61 -3.39 -7.50
C ALA A 124 0.12 -3.95 -6.17
N PHE A 125 0.80 -4.99 -5.71
CA PHE A 125 0.70 -5.46 -4.33
C PHE A 125 1.82 -4.82 -3.52
N VAL A 126 1.45 -4.16 -2.43
CA VAL A 126 2.36 -3.32 -1.64
C VAL A 126 2.56 -3.90 -0.26
N MET A 127 3.81 -4.05 0.13
CA MET A 127 4.22 -4.42 1.48
C MET A 127 5.03 -3.29 2.09
N LYS A 128 4.66 -2.87 3.31
CA LYS A 128 5.34 -1.81 4.07
C LYS A 128 5.74 -2.31 5.45
N THR A 129 6.91 -1.89 5.93
CA THR A 129 7.38 -2.16 7.29
C THR A 129 6.86 -1.14 8.32
N LYS A 130 5.88 -0.33 7.93
CA LYS A 130 5.26 0.72 8.75
C LYS A 130 4.88 0.29 10.16
N PRO A 131 4.29 -0.90 10.41
CA PRO A 131 3.92 -1.32 11.76
C PRO A 131 5.11 -1.43 12.72
N MET A 132 6.26 -1.87 12.23
CA MET A 132 7.47 -1.98 13.03
C MET A 132 7.95 -0.60 13.51
N PHE A 133 7.94 0.40 12.62
CA PHE A 133 8.32 1.77 12.97
C PHE A 133 7.31 2.43 13.92
N LEU A 134 6.03 2.14 13.76
CA LEU A 134 5.00 2.55 14.73
C LEU A 134 5.26 1.96 16.11
N PHE A 135 5.61 0.68 16.16
CA PHE A 135 5.91 -0.02 17.41
C PHE A 135 7.10 0.60 18.15
N MET A 136 8.12 1.02 17.40
CA MET A 136 9.31 1.69 17.96
C MET A 136 9.11 3.17 18.27
N ASN A 137 7.91 3.74 18.02
CA ASN A 137 7.65 5.19 18.06
C ASN A 137 8.57 6.01 17.14
N MET A 138 8.98 5.42 16.02
CA MET A 138 9.91 6.01 15.07
C MET A 138 9.26 6.25 13.69
N LEU A 139 7.94 6.22 13.60
CA LEU A 139 7.27 6.50 12.35
C LEU A 139 7.23 8.00 12.09
N PHE A 140 8.10 8.48 11.21
CA PHE A 140 8.07 9.82 10.66
C PHE A 140 7.63 9.76 9.20
N GLN A 141 6.68 10.60 8.84
CA GLN A 141 6.20 10.75 7.47
C GLN A 141 5.75 12.17 7.21
N LYS A 142 5.92 12.64 5.98
CA LYS A 142 5.52 13.98 5.55
C LYS A 142 4.97 13.93 4.13
N THR A 143 3.80 14.54 3.94
CA THR A 143 3.27 14.82 2.61
C THR A 143 3.91 16.11 2.09
N VAL A 144 4.46 16.04 0.87
CA VAL A 144 5.05 17.17 0.13
C VAL A 144 4.03 17.76 -0.84
N GLU A 145 3.35 16.89 -1.59
CA GLU A 145 2.22 17.24 -2.44
C GLU A 145 1.03 16.36 -2.06
N PRO A 146 -0.15 16.92 -1.84
CA PRO A 146 -1.33 16.13 -1.50
C PRO A 146 -1.73 15.21 -2.67
N ARG A 147 -2.56 14.22 -2.35
CA ARG A 147 -3.20 13.37 -3.35
C ARG A 147 -4.06 14.23 -4.28
N PRO A 148 -4.04 13.98 -5.59
CA PRO A 148 -4.97 14.62 -6.51
C PRO A 148 -6.43 14.37 -6.11
N THR A 149 -7.25 15.41 -6.16
CA THR A 149 -8.70 15.35 -5.86
C THR A 149 -9.55 15.23 -7.12
N GLU A 150 -8.95 15.53 -8.28
CA GLU A 150 -9.59 15.42 -9.59
C GLU A 150 -9.08 14.16 -10.31
N PRO A 151 -9.92 13.53 -11.17
CA PRO A 151 -9.48 12.45 -12.03
C PRO A 151 -8.30 12.86 -12.92
N ALA A 152 -7.50 11.89 -13.36
CA ALA A 152 -6.53 12.13 -14.40
C ALA A 152 -7.28 12.40 -15.74
N PRO A 153 -6.74 13.28 -16.63
CA PRO A 153 -7.38 13.56 -17.90
C PRO A 153 -7.62 12.29 -18.73
N GLY A 154 -8.86 12.06 -19.14
CA GLY A 154 -9.29 10.86 -19.88
C GLY A 154 -9.62 9.66 -19.01
N ALA A 155 -9.56 9.80 -17.69
CA ALA A 155 -9.93 8.75 -16.73
C ALA A 155 -11.13 9.17 -15.85
N GLU A 156 -11.95 10.09 -16.31
CA GLU A 156 -13.16 10.50 -15.63
C GLU A 156 -14.12 9.31 -15.48
N GLY A 157 -14.54 9.03 -14.25
CA GLY A 157 -15.40 7.90 -13.95
C GLY A 157 -14.68 6.54 -13.83
N PHE A 158 -13.34 6.53 -13.81
CA PHE A 158 -12.59 5.31 -13.51
C PHE A 158 -12.88 4.85 -12.09
N GLU A 159 -13.18 3.56 -11.96
CA GLU A 159 -13.31 2.86 -10.69
C GLU A 159 -12.31 1.70 -10.62
N ALA A 160 -11.79 1.45 -9.42
CA ALA A 160 -10.85 0.34 -9.23
C ALA A 160 -11.53 -1.00 -9.50
N ARG A 161 -10.80 -1.90 -10.17
CA ARG A 161 -11.29 -3.23 -10.52
C ARG A 161 -11.44 -4.09 -9.26
N GLU A 162 -12.66 -4.45 -8.90
CA GLU A 162 -12.96 -5.24 -7.70
C GLU A 162 -12.48 -6.70 -7.82
N GLU A 163 -12.51 -7.27 -9.01
CA GLU A 163 -12.13 -8.65 -9.24
C GLU A 163 -10.69 -8.78 -9.72
N GLN A 164 -10.01 -9.81 -9.21
CA GLN A 164 -8.74 -10.29 -9.74
C GLN A 164 -9.02 -11.60 -10.47
N HIS A 165 -9.13 -11.54 -11.77
CA HIS A 165 -9.02 -12.75 -12.58
C HIS A 165 -7.53 -12.99 -12.82
N PHE A 166 -6.92 -13.83 -12.00
CA PHE A 166 -5.68 -14.47 -12.39
C PHE A 166 -6.04 -15.62 -13.33
N ASN A 167 -5.93 -15.41 -14.62
CA ASN A 167 -5.96 -16.50 -15.58
C ASN A 167 -4.61 -17.22 -15.46
N TYR A 168 -4.58 -18.31 -14.68
CA TYR A 168 -3.43 -19.20 -14.60
C TYR A 168 -3.37 -20.22 -15.76
N ASP A 169 -4.25 -20.08 -16.75
CA ASP A 169 -4.44 -21.05 -17.83
C ASP A 169 -3.82 -20.60 -19.17
N GLU A 170 -2.87 -19.65 -19.16
CA GLU A 170 -2.07 -19.32 -20.35
C GLU A 170 -0.59 -19.64 -20.17
#